data_ccd230effc8509bc2abc413a66fccac3
#
_entry.id   ccd230effc8509bc2abc413a66fccac3
#
_cell.length_a   1.000
_cell.length_b   1.000
_cell.length_c   1.000
_cell.angle_alpha   90.00
_cell.angle_beta   90.00
_cell.angle_gamma   90.00
#
_symmetry.space_group_name_H-M   'P 1'
#
loop_
_entity.id
_entity.type
_entity.pdbx_description
1 polymer ?
#
loop_
_entity_poly.entity_id
_entity_poly.type
_entity_poly.pdbx_seq_one_letter_code
_entity_poly.pdbx_strand_id
1 'polypeptide(L)'
;MLRGSEAWCHDNVTRLRCRILEYVETWGRSAVRVWYPHTQVVQIVDPARLTPAETLRLGAPEIAYITAAARLTDALDENTLLAPIESSVIPLPHQILTLLNAISSDRVRLLLADEVGLGKTIEAGLIIKELKLRGLVRRVLVVAPKGLVTQWESELRLHFGEDFRLLLPSDFPAFRRVAGRDNVWKMYDQIICPMDSVKPIENRRGWTREQVAEHNRDRFDDLLAANWDLIVIDEAHRMGGTTDQVARFRLGQGLAEAAPCLLLLSATPHQGKTDAFHRLVSLLDKTAFPNTASVSRDRLEPYLARTEKRHAIDAEGNPLFKPRRTQLAPVHWNDRHALQRQLYEAITEYVRIGYNQAIREKKNYIGFLLILMQRLVTSATRASVTSLERR
;
A
#
# COMPACT_ATOMS: atom_id res chain seq x y z
N MET A 1 38.58 28.61 28.56
CA MET A 1 38.02 29.78 29.29
C MET A 1 36.87 30.36 28.49
N LEU A 2 35.64 30.08 28.91
CA LEU A 2 34.42 30.63 28.33
C LEU A 2 34.18 32.03 28.94
N ARG A 3 34.82 33.07 28.42
CA ARG A 3 34.56 34.47 28.79
C ARG A 3 33.92 35.17 27.56
N GLY A 4 32.62 35.10 27.49
CA GLY A 4 31.80 35.88 26.58
C GLY A 4 30.33 35.65 26.93
N SER A 5 29.62 36.69 27.34
CA SER A 5 28.15 36.67 27.36
C SER A 5 27.66 36.41 25.96
N GLU A 6 26.86 35.32 25.75
CA GLU A 6 26.26 34.89 24.50
C GLU A 6 26.86 33.63 23.81
N ALA A 7 27.74 32.88 24.49
CA ALA A 7 28.26 31.64 23.92
C ALA A 7 27.22 30.49 23.95
N TRP A 8 27.16 29.73 22.88
CA TRP A 8 26.37 28.51 22.83
C TRP A 8 27.14 27.35 23.48
N CYS A 9 26.46 26.55 24.29
CA CYS A 9 27.01 25.42 25.01
C CYS A 9 26.08 24.22 24.96
N HIS A 10 26.62 23.06 25.23
CA HIS A 10 25.85 21.84 25.53
C HIS A 10 25.92 21.58 27.05
N ASP A 11 24.78 21.34 27.65
CA ASP A 11 24.69 20.86 29.01
C ASP A 11 24.84 19.35 29.05
N ASN A 12 25.88 18.83 29.65
CA ASN A 12 26.24 17.42 29.70
C ASN A 12 25.24 16.58 30.52
N VAL A 13 24.43 17.17 31.37
CA VAL A 13 23.41 16.49 32.19
C VAL A 13 22.10 16.34 31.42
N THR A 14 21.60 17.45 30.85
CA THR A 14 20.34 17.43 30.10
C THR A 14 20.53 17.04 28.65
N ARG A 15 21.77 17.02 28.14
CA ARG A 15 22.13 16.84 26.72
C ARG A 15 21.49 17.84 25.77
N LEU A 16 20.99 18.98 26.32
CA LEU A 16 20.36 20.03 25.55
C LEU A 16 21.36 21.12 25.20
N ARG A 17 21.14 21.75 24.05
CA ARG A 17 21.86 22.96 23.66
C ARG A 17 21.29 24.13 24.46
N CYS A 18 22.16 24.96 25.01
CA CYS A 18 21.79 26.13 25.80
C CYS A 18 22.64 27.34 25.42
N ARG A 19 22.18 28.54 25.72
CA ARG A 19 22.89 29.82 25.54
C ARG A 19 23.25 30.42 26.88
N ILE A 20 24.49 30.81 27.08
CA ILE A 20 24.93 31.52 28.28
C ILE A 20 24.34 32.94 28.21
N LEU A 21 23.60 33.30 29.26
CA LEU A 21 23.04 34.64 29.42
C LEU A 21 23.99 35.49 30.26
N GLU A 22 24.41 34.99 31.43
CA GLU A 22 25.30 35.71 32.35
C GLU A 22 26.01 34.75 33.29
N TYR A 23 27.14 35.20 33.85
CA TYR A 23 27.84 34.52 34.94
C TYR A 23 27.37 35.13 36.24
N VAL A 24 26.97 34.29 37.20
CA VAL A 24 26.43 34.70 38.50
C VAL A 24 27.28 34.09 39.59
N GLU A 25 27.67 34.87 40.58
CA GLU A 25 28.26 34.35 41.81
C GLU A 25 27.14 34.16 42.86
N THR A 26 26.97 32.94 43.33
CA THR A 26 25.99 32.61 44.36
C THR A 26 26.69 31.90 45.50
N TRP A 27 26.65 32.48 46.67
CA TRP A 27 27.26 31.95 47.90
C TRP A 27 28.74 31.60 47.77
N GLY A 28 29.53 32.43 47.07
CA GLY A 28 30.96 32.21 46.85
C GLY A 28 31.30 31.09 45.85
N ARG A 29 30.31 30.62 45.10
CA ARG A 29 30.47 29.66 43.99
C ARG A 29 30.08 30.33 42.68
N SER A 30 30.92 30.12 41.65
CA SER A 30 30.61 30.55 40.29
C SER A 30 29.49 29.69 39.70
N ALA A 31 28.45 30.32 39.22
CA ALA A 31 27.34 29.67 38.49
C ALA A 31 27.09 30.40 37.18
N VAL A 32 26.37 29.79 36.27
CA VAL A 32 26.05 30.36 34.96
C VAL A 32 24.54 30.29 34.73
N ARG A 33 23.95 31.42 34.37
CA ARG A 33 22.55 31.47 33.92
C ARG A 33 22.49 31.15 32.47
N VAL A 34 21.76 30.08 32.10
CA VAL A 34 21.63 29.61 30.74
C VAL A 34 20.16 29.54 30.31
N TRP A 35 19.93 29.79 29.06
CA TRP A 35 18.62 29.63 28.44
C TRP A 35 18.61 28.39 27.52
N TYR A 36 17.59 27.55 27.68
CA TYR A 36 17.34 26.38 26.86
C TYR A 36 16.27 26.67 25.80
N PRO A 37 16.61 26.87 24.52
CA PRO A 37 15.64 27.23 23.48
C PRO A 37 14.53 26.21 23.30
N HIS A 38 14.85 24.93 23.48
CA HIS A 38 13.91 23.84 23.27
C HIS A 38 12.78 23.79 24.31
N THR A 39 13.06 24.15 25.54
CA THR A 39 12.08 24.19 26.65
C THR A 39 11.66 25.61 27.02
N GLN A 40 12.27 26.64 26.42
CA GLN A 40 12.10 28.07 26.75
C GLN A 40 12.32 28.39 28.22
N VAL A 41 13.14 27.60 28.91
CA VAL A 41 13.42 27.74 30.35
C VAL A 41 14.79 28.36 30.55
N VAL A 42 14.87 29.26 31.56
CA VAL A 42 16.13 29.83 32.06
C VAL A 42 16.48 29.14 33.40
N GLN A 43 17.70 28.60 33.50
CA GLN A 43 18.19 27.94 34.71
C GLN A 43 19.58 28.42 35.07
N ILE A 44 19.91 28.33 36.37
CA ILE A 44 21.28 28.54 36.87
C ILE A 44 21.93 27.17 37.02
N VAL A 45 23.06 26.96 36.36
CA VAL A 45 23.79 25.68 36.31
C VAL A 45 25.25 25.88 36.68
N ASP A 46 25.89 24.82 37.14
CA ASP A 46 27.32 24.80 37.38
C ASP A 46 28.09 24.92 36.03
N PRO A 47 29.08 25.81 35.92
CA PRO A 47 29.91 25.93 34.70
C PRO A 47 30.55 24.61 34.24
N ALA A 48 30.87 23.70 35.18
CA ALA A 48 31.44 22.39 34.87
C ALA A 48 30.51 21.48 34.08
N ARG A 49 29.20 21.77 34.07
CA ARG A 49 28.21 21.03 33.25
C ARG A 49 28.21 21.44 31.78
N LEU A 50 28.82 22.58 31.44
CA LEU A 50 28.74 23.20 30.14
C LEU A 50 29.99 22.91 29.32
N THR A 51 29.81 22.35 28.15
CA THR A 51 30.84 22.25 27.10
C THR A 51 30.54 23.24 25.99
N PRO A 52 31.57 23.95 25.45
CA PRO A 52 31.37 24.82 24.29
C PRO A 52 30.71 24.07 23.17
N ALA A 53 29.63 24.60 22.60
CA ALA A 53 29.13 24.12 21.33
C ALA A 53 30.17 24.50 20.28
N GLU A 54 30.81 23.52 19.69
CA GLU A 54 31.68 23.75 18.54
C GLU A 54 30.90 24.49 17.47
N THR A 55 31.47 25.61 16.98
CA THR A 55 30.92 26.29 15.80
C THR A 55 31.01 25.30 14.64
N LEU A 56 29.86 24.74 14.27
CA LEU A 56 29.76 23.90 13.09
C LEU A 56 30.28 24.70 11.88
N ARG A 57 31.51 24.38 11.44
CA ARG A 57 31.97 24.81 10.13
C ARG A 57 31.27 23.90 9.12
N LEU A 58 30.16 24.38 8.59
CA LEU A 58 29.42 23.70 7.54
C LEU A 58 30.32 23.59 6.31
N GLY A 59 30.60 22.38 5.86
CA GLY A 59 31.20 22.11 4.58
C GLY A 59 30.22 22.30 3.42
N ALA A 60 30.70 22.26 2.20
CA ALA A 60 29.84 22.39 1.02
C ALA A 60 28.70 21.35 0.98
N PRO A 61 28.89 20.08 1.40
CA PRO A 61 27.82 19.09 1.45
C PRO A 61 26.70 19.46 2.46
N GLU A 62 27.07 19.95 3.64
CA GLU A 62 26.09 20.34 4.67
C GLU A 62 25.30 21.58 4.26
N ILE A 63 25.97 22.55 3.62
CA ILE A 63 25.31 23.74 3.08
C ILE A 63 24.32 23.32 1.95
N ALA A 64 24.74 22.42 1.05
CA ALA A 64 23.86 21.89 0.01
C ALA A 64 22.64 21.17 0.60
N TYR A 65 22.84 20.36 1.65
CA TYR A 65 21.76 19.69 2.36
C TYR A 65 20.77 20.66 3.02
N ILE A 66 21.29 21.67 3.75
CA ILE A 66 20.45 22.70 4.39
C ILE A 66 19.69 23.51 3.34
N THR A 67 20.34 23.85 2.22
CA THR A 67 19.70 24.58 1.13
C THR A 67 18.60 23.76 0.47
N ALA A 68 18.84 22.46 0.27
CA ALA A 68 17.81 21.55 -0.25
C ALA A 68 16.64 21.41 0.73
N ALA A 69 16.93 21.27 2.04
CA ALA A 69 15.91 21.23 3.07
C ALA A 69 15.08 22.53 3.15
N ALA A 70 15.73 23.69 3.03
CA ALA A 70 15.03 24.98 3.01
C ALA A 70 14.12 25.13 1.77
N ARG A 71 14.58 24.70 0.58
CA ARG A 71 13.77 24.67 -0.64
C ARG A 71 12.57 23.74 -0.51
N LEU A 72 12.75 22.57 0.12
CA LEU A 72 11.66 21.66 0.42
C LEU A 72 10.65 22.29 1.37
N THR A 73 11.10 22.98 2.41
CA THR A 73 10.23 23.69 3.35
C THR A 73 9.43 24.80 2.66
N ASP A 74 10.06 25.59 1.82
CA ASP A 74 9.39 26.61 1.01
C ASP A 74 8.33 25.98 0.07
N ALA A 75 8.67 24.90 -0.62
CA ALA A 75 7.73 24.18 -1.48
C ALA A 75 6.55 23.58 -0.70
N LEU A 76 6.77 23.15 0.55
CA LEU A 76 5.72 22.65 1.43
C LEU A 76 4.76 23.78 1.87
N ASP A 77 5.28 24.96 2.16
CA ASP A 77 4.50 26.15 2.53
C ASP A 77 3.65 26.67 1.35
N GLU A 78 4.15 26.50 0.11
CA GLU A 78 3.46 26.92 -1.12
C GLU A 78 2.46 25.89 -1.67
N ASN A 79 2.17 24.80 -0.96
CA ASN A 79 1.35 23.66 -1.46
C ASN A 79 1.83 23.06 -2.78
N THR A 80 3.10 23.25 -3.14
CA THR A 80 3.68 22.69 -4.35
C THR A 80 3.79 21.17 -4.26
N LEU A 81 3.35 20.47 -5.31
CA LEU A 81 3.49 19.02 -5.42
C LEU A 81 4.92 18.67 -5.84
N LEU A 82 5.61 17.88 -5.02
CA LEU A 82 7.02 17.50 -5.23
C LEU A 82 7.15 16.22 -6.07
N ALA A 83 6.29 15.25 -5.88
CA ALA A 83 6.36 13.97 -6.57
C ALA A 83 6.29 14.09 -8.09
N PRO A 84 5.43 14.94 -8.70
CA PRO A 84 5.42 15.13 -10.15
C PRO A 84 6.74 15.66 -10.70
N ILE A 85 7.46 16.47 -9.92
CA ILE A 85 8.75 17.08 -10.32
C ILE A 85 9.87 16.05 -10.24
N GLU A 86 9.85 15.20 -9.21
CA GLU A 86 10.88 14.21 -8.88
C GLU A 86 10.63 12.82 -9.51
N SER A 87 9.60 12.69 -10.34
CA SER A 87 9.28 11.45 -11.06
C SER A 87 9.52 11.57 -12.56
N SER A 88 9.67 10.42 -13.23
CA SER A 88 9.75 10.39 -14.70
C SER A 88 8.37 10.36 -15.38
N VAL A 89 7.29 10.46 -14.60
CA VAL A 89 5.91 10.43 -15.08
C VAL A 89 5.41 11.85 -15.34
N ILE A 90 4.70 12.04 -16.44
CA ILE A 90 3.86 13.22 -16.66
C ILE A 90 2.46 12.83 -16.15
N PRO A 91 2.04 13.28 -14.96
CA PRO A 91 0.78 12.84 -14.37
C PRO A 91 -0.41 13.41 -15.15
N LEU A 92 -1.46 12.60 -15.26
CA LEU A 92 -2.73 13.04 -15.81
C LEU A 92 -3.53 13.87 -14.79
N PRO A 93 -4.45 14.75 -15.25
CA PRO A 93 -5.22 15.62 -14.35
C PRO A 93 -5.92 14.90 -13.20
N HIS A 94 -6.51 13.72 -13.43
CA HIS A 94 -7.15 12.93 -12.37
C HIS A 94 -6.13 12.40 -11.34
N GLN A 95 -4.92 12.04 -11.77
CA GLN A 95 -3.85 11.57 -10.88
C GLN A 95 -3.33 12.69 -9.96
N ILE A 96 -3.26 13.92 -10.50
CA ILE A 96 -2.95 15.12 -9.70
C ILE A 96 -4.05 15.39 -8.67
N LEU A 97 -5.32 15.29 -9.07
CA LEU A 97 -6.45 15.48 -8.14
C LEU A 97 -6.43 14.41 -7.02
N THR A 98 -6.12 13.16 -7.35
CA THR A 98 -5.97 12.08 -6.37
C THR A 98 -4.81 12.38 -5.41
N LEU A 99 -3.68 12.87 -5.90
CA LEU A 99 -2.54 13.27 -5.08
C LEU A 99 -2.89 14.43 -4.14
N LEU A 100 -3.53 15.48 -4.66
CA LEU A 100 -4.00 16.62 -3.86
C LEU A 100 -4.96 16.17 -2.75
N ASN A 101 -5.92 15.30 -3.07
CA ASN A 101 -6.83 14.73 -2.07
C ASN A 101 -6.07 13.96 -0.98
N ALA A 102 -5.06 13.18 -1.37
CA ALA A 102 -4.26 12.41 -0.42
C ALA A 102 -3.51 13.30 0.57
N ILE A 103 -2.89 14.40 0.11
CA ILE A 103 -2.08 15.27 0.97
C ILE A 103 -2.88 16.32 1.74
N SER A 104 -4.15 16.57 1.36
CA SER A 104 -5.03 17.50 2.07
C SER A 104 -5.57 16.94 3.39
N SER A 105 -5.37 15.66 3.65
CA SER A 105 -5.83 14.98 4.86
C SER A 105 -4.69 14.76 5.83
N ASP A 106 -4.91 15.00 7.13
CA ASP A 106 -3.92 14.71 8.18
C ASP A 106 -3.52 13.23 8.22
N ARG A 107 -4.36 12.35 7.71
CA ARG A 107 -4.15 10.92 7.67
C ARG A 107 -4.61 10.34 6.34
N VAL A 108 -3.66 9.84 5.57
CA VAL A 108 -3.93 9.29 4.22
C VAL A 108 -4.56 7.90 4.34
N ARG A 109 -5.86 7.80 4.15
CA ARG A 109 -6.60 6.52 4.09
C ARG A 109 -7.59 6.58 2.93
N LEU A 110 -7.20 6.05 1.77
CA LEU A 110 -7.93 6.21 0.52
C LEU A 110 -8.17 4.87 -0.19
N LEU A 111 -9.30 4.78 -0.85
CA LEU A 111 -9.63 3.77 -1.85
C LEU A 111 -9.43 4.37 -3.24
N LEU A 112 -8.38 3.96 -3.94
CA LEU A 112 -8.13 4.31 -5.34
C LEU A 112 -8.95 3.34 -6.22
N ALA A 113 -10.05 3.86 -6.77
CA ALA A 113 -11.08 3.06 -7.44
C ALA A 113 -11.23 3.39 -8.93
N ASP A 114 -10.23 3.97 -9.53
CA ASP A 114 -10.17 4.28 -10.95
C ASP A 114 -10.38 3.05 -11.82
N GLU A 115 -11.00 3.24 -12.99
CA GLU A 115 -11.15 2.15 -13.96
C GLU A 115 -9.81 1.55 -14.38
N VAL A 116 -9.84 0.29 -14.83
CA VAL A 116 -8.65 -0.41 -15.32
C VAL A 116 -7.95 0.39 -16.42
N GLY A 117 -6.64 0.61 -16.28
CA GLY A 117 -5.82 1.31 -17.28
C GLY A 117 -5.76 2.82 -17.12
N LEU A 118 -6.27 3.40 -16.02
CA LEU A 118 -6.10 4.82 -15.66
C LEU A 118 -4.87 5.10 -14.79
N GLY A 119 -4.09 4.07 -14.46
CA GLY A 119 -2.80 4.25 -13.79
C GLY A 119 -2.87 4.31 -12.26
N LYS A 120 -3.70 3.48 -11.60
CA LYS A 120 -3.75 3.39 -10.13
C LYS A 120 -2.38 3.17 -9.47
N THR A 121 -1.49 2.38 -10.11
CA THR A 121 -0.11 2.18 -9.62
C THR A 121 0.67 3.50 -9.68
N ILE A 122 0.44 4.31 -10.70
CA ILE A 122 1.06 5.64 -10.82
C ILE A 122 0.53 6.58 -9.73
N GLU A 123 -0.77 6.60 -9.50
CA GLU A 123 -1.37 7.38 -8.40
C GLU A 123 -0.77 6.99 -7.04
N ALA A 124 -0.71 5.69 -6.75
CA ALA A 124 -0.10 5.20 -5.52
C ALA A 124 1.39 5.55 -5.45
N GLY A 125 2.12 5.45 -6.56
CA GLY A 125 3.53 5.84 -6.65
C GLY A 125 3.74 7.33 -6.40
N LEU A 126 2.90 8.20 -6.96
CA LEU A 126 2.91 9.64 -6.70
C LEU A 126 2.68 9.93 -5.20
N ILE A 127 1.69 9.29 -4.59
CA ILE A 127 1.38 9.47 -3.16
C ILE A 127 2.55 8.97 -2.29
N ILE A 128 3.11 7.79 -2.57
CA ILE A 128 4.29 7.26 -1.86
C ILE A 128 5.44 8.26 -1.94
N LYS A 129 5.77 8.71 -3.17
CA LYS A 129 6.87 9.64 -3.41
C LYS A 129 6.67 10.97 -2.69
N GLU A 130 5.49 11.54 -2.77
CA GLU A 130 5.13 12.81 -2.12
C GLU A 130 5.28 12.73 -0.60
N LEU A 131 4.69 11.70 0.03
CA LEU A 131 4.76 11.52 1.48
C LEU A 131 6.20 11.28 1.97
N LYS A 132 7.03 10.60 1.16
CA LYS A 132 8.46 10.40 1.46
C LYS A 132 9.23 11.71 1.35
N LEU A 133 9.04 12.48 0.29
CA LEU A 133 9.69 13.78 0.09
C LEU A 133 9.34 14.77 1.20
N ARG A 134 8.11 14.72 1.70
CA ARG A 134 7.65 15.49 2.87
C ARG A 134 8.16 14.96 4.21
N GLY A 135 8.86 13.82 4.23
CA GLY A 135 9.33 13.19 5.47
C GLY A 135 8.23 12.58 6.34
N LEU A 136 7.00 12.46 5.84
CA LEU A 136 5.85 11.93 6.57
C LEU A 136 5.84 10.40 6.63
N VAL A 137 6.51 9.75 5.66
CA VAL A 137 6.54 8.30 5.51
C VAL A 137 7.96 7.85 5.18
N ARG A 138 8.43 6.83 5.89
CA ARG A 138 9.71 6.17 5.64
C ARG A 138 9.52 4.69 5.31
N ARG A 139 8.73 3.98 6.13
CA ARG A 139 8.51 2.56 5.99
C ARG A 139 7.24 2.27 5.20
N VAL A 140 7.40 1.67 4.02
CA VAL A 140 6.30 1.39 3.09
C VAL A 140 6.19 -0.09 2.78
N LEU A 141 4.99 -0.64 2.94
CA LEU A 141 4.65 -2.00 2.53
C LEU A 141 3.67 -1.98 1.36
N VAL A 142 4.00 -2.70 0.29
CA VAL A 142 3.07 -3.00 -0.80
C VAL A 142 2.67 -4.46 -0.75
N VAL A 143 1.37 -4.73 -0.62
CA VAL A 143 0.79 -6.08 -0.63
C VAL A 143 -0.02 -6.24 -1.91
N ALA A 144 0.47 -7.07 -2.84
CA ALA A 144 -0.12 -7.22 -4.16
C ALA A 144 -0.38 -8.70 -4.52
N PRO A 145 -1.22 -9.00 -5.52
CA PRO A 145 -1.31 -10.34 -6.09
C PRO A 145 0.04 -10.84 -6.59
N LYS A 146 0.33 -12.14 -6.44
CA LYS A 146 1.62 -12.73 -6.82
C LYS A 146 2.08 -12.38 -8.24
N GLY A 147 1.15 -12.30 -9.19
CA GLY A 147 1.47 -11.96 -10.58
C GLY A 147 1.81 -10.49 -10.84
N LEU A 148 1.60 -9.60 -9.87
CA LEU A 148 1.81 -8.16 -10.01
C LEU A 148 3.00 -7.62 -9.20
N VAL A 149 3.61 -8.42 -8.32
CA VAL A 149 4.68 -7.95 -7.43
C VAL A 149 5.93 -7.45 -8.17
N THR A 150 6.32 -8.13 -9.24
CA THR A 150 7.46 -7.72 -10.08
C THR A 150 7.14 -6.49 -10.93
N GLN A 151 5.89 -6.34 -11.37
CA GLN A 151 5.42 -5.15 -12.06
C GLN A 151 5.48 -3.94 -11.12
N TRP A 152 4.99 -4.07 -9.88
CA TRP A 152 5.08 -3.04 -8.85
C TRP A 152 6.53 -2.59 -8.60
N GLU A 153 7.44 -3.54 -8.42
CA GLU A 153 8.86 -3.26 -8.24
C GLU A 153 9.44 -2.47 -9.42
N SER A 154 9.15 -2.91 -10.65
CA SER A 154 9.63 -2.27 -11.87
C SER A 154 9.07 -0.87 -12.06
N GLU A 155 7.77 -0.66 -11.84
CA GLU A 155 7.11 0.63 -12.00
C GLU A 155 7.61 1.64 -10.97
N LEU A 156 7.72 1.23 -9.69
CA LEU A 156 8.23 2.11 -8.62
C LEU A 156 9.70 2.51 -8.86
N ARG A 157 10.52 1.58 -9.33
CA ARG A 157 11.92 1.87 -9.67
C ARG A 157 12.04 2.76 -10.90
N LEU A 158 11.33 2.44 -11.99
CA LEU A 158 11.43 3.13 -13.27
C LEU A 158 10.87 4.56 -13.20
N HIS A 159 9.70 4.72 -12.57
CA HIS A 159 8.97 5.98 -12.61
C HIS A 159 9.27 6.90 -11.43
N PHE A 160 9.59 6.34 -10.28
CA PHE A 160 9.73 7.12 -9.04
C PHE A 160 11.13 7.04 -8.43
N GLY A 161 12.04 6.22 -9.00
CA GLY A 161 13.37 6.01 -8.44
C GLY A 161 13.35 5.35 -7.05
N GLU A 162 12.27 4.59 -6.74
CA GLU A 162 12.09 3.95 -5.45
C GLU A 162 12.57 2.49 -5.49
N ASP A 163 13.45 2.13 -4.57
CA ASP A 163 14.03 0.77 -4.50
C ASP A 163 13.33 -0.07 -3.44
N PHE A 164 12.32 -0.81 -3.87
CA PHE A 164 11.58 -1.74 -3.03
C PHE A 164 12.19 -3.12 -3.05
N ARG A 165 12.34 -3.72 -1.87
CA ARG A 165 12.76 -5.11 -1.74
C ARG A 165 11.60 -6.06 -1.94
N LEU A 166 11.71 -6.94 -2.93
CA LEU A 166 10.73 -8.01 -3.15
C LEU A 166 10.98 -9.15 -2.16
N LEU A 167 9.99 -9.46 -1.32
CA LEU A 167 10.03 -10.54 -0.33
C LEU A 167 9.10 -11.68 -0.75
N LEU A 168 9.64 -12.65 -1.49
CA LEU A 168 8.89 -13.82 -1.96
C LEU A 168 8.89 -14.96 -0.92
N PRO A 169 7.89 -15.85 -0.96
CA PRO A 169 7.84 -17.03 -0.07
C PRO A 169 9.06 -17.94 -0.17
N SER A 170 9.69 -18.04 -1.36
CA SER A 170 10.92 -18.80 -1.61
C SER A 170 12.14 -18.24 -0.89
N ASP A 171 12.18 -16.92 -0.70
CA ASP A 171 13.36 -16.22 -0.19
C ASP A 171 13.32 -16.10 1.33
N PHE A 172 12.13 -16.26 1.91
CA PHE A 172 11.90 -16.11 3.34
C PHE A 172 12.85 -16.93 4.23
N PRO A 173 13.15 -18.22 3.94
CA PRO A 173 14.11 -18.99 4.73
C PRO A 173 15.54 -18.41 4.70
N ALA A 174 15.95 -17.76 3.61
CA ALA A 174 17.23 -17.09 3.51
C ALA A 174 17.27 -15.82 4.36
N PHE A 175 16.23 -14.98 4.26
CA PHE A 175 16.10 -13.79 5.10
C PHE A 175 16.00 -14.14 6.59
N ARG A 176 15.29 -15.20 6.95
CA ARG A 176 15.17 -15.67 8.33
C ARG A 176 16.51 -16.10 8.91
N ARG A 177 17.37 -16.74 8.10
CA ARG A 177 18.75 -17.09 8.52
C ARG A 177 19.61 -15.85 8.79
N VAL A 178 19.46 -14.81 7.97
CA VAL A 178 20.20 -13.55 8.14
C VAL A 178 19.67 -12.75 9.34
N ALA A 179 18.36 -12.66 9.49
CA ALA A 179 17.72 -11.95 10.59
C ALA A 179 17.91 -12.65 11.95
N GLY A 180 18.16 -13.97 11.96
CA GLY A 180 18.28 -14.75 13.19
C GLY A 180 16.99 -14.77 13.99
N ARG A 181 16.96 -14.09 15.15
CA ARG A 181 15.78 -13.93 16.01
C ARG A 181 15.00 -12.65 15.72
N ASP A 182 15.58 -11.73 14.94
CA ASP A 182 14.97 -10.44 14.64
C ASP A 182 13.81 -10.58 13.64
N ASN A 183 12.98 -9.57 13.60
CA ASN A 183 11.86 -9.52 12.68
C ASN A 183 12.35 -9.24 11.25
N VAL A 184 12.18 -10.20 10.33
CA VAL A 184 12.59 -10.12 8.91
C VAL A 184 12.01 -8.88 8.22
N TRP A 185 10.80 -8.47 8.56
CA TRP A 185 10.12 -7.33 7.95
C TRP A 185 10.72 -5.98 8.34
N LYS A 186 11.56 -5.93 9.37
CA LYS A 186 12.29 -4.72 9.79
C LYS A 186 13.64 -4.54 9.09
N MET A 187 14.09 -5.51 8.29
CA MET A 187 15.38 -5.44 7.60
C MET A 187 15.43 -4.37 6.51
N TYR A 188 14.29 -4.01 5.93
CA TYR A 188 14.19 -3.01 4.86
C TYR A 188 13.05 -2.05 5.13
N ASP A 189 13.22 -0.79 4.74
CA ASP A 189 12.18 0.23 4.91
C ASP A 189 11.09 0.14 3.84
N GLN A 190 11.38 -0.46 2.68
CA GLN A 190 10.47 -0.58 1.56
C GLN A 190 10.38 -2.03 1.10
N ILE A 191 9.20 -2.62 1.23
CA ILE A 191 8.98 -4.04 0.90
C ILE A 191 7.73 -4.20 0.03
N ILE A 192 7.85 -5.10 -0.98
CA ILE A 192 6.72 -5.63 -1.73
C ILE A 192 6.59 -7.12 -1.42
N CYS A 193 5.38 -7.58 -1.12
CA CYS A 193 5.13 -9.00 -0.88
C CYS A 193 3.82 -9.49 -1.52
N PRO A 194 3.76 -10.80 -1.87
CA PRO A 194 2.53 -11.39 -2.37
C PRO A 194 1.48 -11.55 -1.25
N MET A 195 0.27 -11.09 -1.49
CA MET A 195 -0.87 -11.14 -0.56
C MET A 195 -1.10 -12.54 0.02
N ASP A 196 -1.09 -13.56 -0.81
CA ASP A 196 -1.38 -14.94 -0.38
C ASP A 196 -0.24 -15.59 0.43
N SER A 197 0.94 -14.97 0.47
CA SER A 197 2.09 -15.46 1.25
C SER A 197 2.11 -14.98 2.70
N VAL A 198 1.34 -13.95 3.02
CA VAL A 198 1.32 -13.28 4.33
C VAL A 198 -0.02 -13.38 5.04
N LYS A 199 -1.05 -13.94 4.38
CA LYS A 199 -2.33 -14.19 5.04
C LYS A 199 -2.18 -15.29 6.12
N PRO A 200 -2.84 -15.16 7.27
CA PRO A 200 -2.82 -16.19 8.30
C PRO A 200 -3.48 -17.49 7.79
N ILE A 201 -2.94 -18.61 8.18
CA ILE A 201 -3.48 -19.95 7.88
C ILE A 201 -3.96 -20.63 9.15
N GLU A 202 -5.09 -21.34 9.09
CA GLU A 202 -5.63 -22.08 10.23
C GLU A 202 -5.06 -23.49 10.28
N ASN A 203 -4.95 -24.13 9.12
CA ASN A 203 -4.35 -25.45 8.99
C ASN A 203 -3.69 -25.60 7.60
N ARG A 204 -2.76 -26.56 7.51
CA ARG A 204 -2.14 -26.96 6.26
C ARG A 204 -1.88 -28.47 6.30
N ARG A 205 -2.28 -29.18 5.24
CA ARG A 205 -2.09 -30.62 5.15
C ARG A 205 -0.61 -31.00 5.35
N GLY A 206 -0.34 -31.92 6.27
CA GLY A 206 1.01 -32.38 6.62
C GLY A 206 1.78 -31.48 7.60
N TRP A 207 1.16 -30.44 8.15
CA TRP A 207 1.78 -29.57 9.12
C TRP A 207 1.25 -29.79 10.53
N THR A 208 2.12 -29.69 11.54
CA THR A 208 1.73 -29.67 12.95
C THR A 208 1.16 -28.29 13.31
N ARG A 209 0.50 -28.20 14.48
CA ARG A 209 0.00 -26.92 15.01
C ARG A 209 1.14 -25.92 15.27
N GLU A 210 2.28 -26.41 15.73
CA GLU A 210 3.47 -25.62 16.01
C GLU A 210 4.03 -25.01 14.73
N GLN A 211 4.11 -25.78 13.63
CA GLN A 211 4.55 -25.30 12.32
C GLN A 211 3.59 -24.24 11.74
N VAL A 212 2.28 -24.40 11.93
CA VAL A 212 1.30 -23.40 11.54
C VAL A 212 1.46 -22.13 12.38
N ALA A 213 1.66 -22.26 13.69
CA ALA A 213 1.87 -21.10 14.57
C ALA A 213 3.17 -20.35 14.24
N GLU A 214 4.26 -21.06 13.97
CA GLU A 214 5.54 -20.48 13.55
C GLU A 214 5.40 -19.73 12.22
N HIS A 215 4.75 -20.35 11.23
CA HIS A 215 4.46 -19.73 9.95
C HIS A 215 3.65 -18.43 10.07
N ASN A 216 2.60 -18.45 10.89
CA ASN A 216 1.77 -17.27 11.13
C ASN A 216 2.55 -16.18 11.85
N ARG A 217 3.35 -16.52 12.86
CA ARG A 217 4.22 -15.59 13.56
C ARG A 217 5.15 -14.88 12.58
N ASP A 218 5.93 -15.63 11.81
CA ASP A 218 6.93 -15.08 10.92
C ASP A 218 6.35 -14.23 9.79
N ARG A 219 5.18 -14.62 9.27
CA ARG A 219 4.61 -14.04 8.05
C ARG A 219 3.45 -13.11 8.27
N PHE A 220 2.76 -13.20 9.38
CA PHE A 220 1.60 -12.37 9.69
C PHE A 220 1.86 -11.50 10.92
N ASP A 221 2.17 -12.08 12.08
CA ASP A 221 2.33 -11.29 13.31
C ASP A 221 3.56 -10.36 13.22
N ASP A 222 4.70 -10.86 12.76
CA ASP A 222 5.92 -10.09 12.55
C ASP A 222 5.75 -9.00 11.48
N LEU A 223 4.97 -9.28 10.42
CA LEU A 223 4.61 -8.30 9.41
C LEU A 223 3.85 -7.12 10.02
N LEU A 224 2.83 -7.41 10.84
CA LEU A 224 2.03 -6.37 11.50
C LEU A 224 2.85 -5.57 12.52
N ALA A 225 3.80 -6.24 13.22
CA ALA A 225 4.68 -5.63 14.21
C ALA A 225 5.89 -4.87 13.62
N ALA A 226 5.95 -4.69 12.29
CA ALA A 226 7.10 -4.09 11.65
C ALA A 226 7.11 -2.55 11.64
N ASN A 227 6.13 -1.88 12.23
CA ASN A 227 6.01 -0.41 12.33
C ASN A 227 5.99 0.28 10.95
N TRP A 228 5.02 -0.07 10.12
CA TRP A 228 4.82 0.56 8.82
C TRP A 228 4.21 1.96 8.97
N ASP A 229 4.68 2.92 8.17
CA ASP A 229 4.09 4.25 8.08
C ASP A 229 2.96 4.27 7.05
N LEU A 230 3.14 3.53 5.94
CA LEU A 230 2.18 3.42 4.86
C LEU A 230 2.06 1.96 4.39
N ILE A 231 0.83 1.50 4.25
CA ILE A 231 0.54 0.21 3.62
C ILE A 231 -0.31 0.44 2.37
N VAL A 232 0.10 -0.19 1.28
CA VAL A 232 -0.63 -0.22 0.00
C VAL A 232 -1.12 -1.64 -0.25
N ILE A 233 -2.42 -1.80 -0.51
CA ILE A 233 -3.03 -3.11 -0.81
C ILE A 233 -3.61 -3.05 -2.22
N ASP A 234 -3.00 -3.78 -3.14
CA ASP A 234 -3.49 -3.89 -4.51
C ASP A 234 -4.54 -5.00 -4.64
N GLU A 235 -5.47 -4.83 -5.59
CA GLU A 235 -6.66 -5.67 -5.74
C GLU A 235 -7.41 -5.88 -4.42
N ALA A 236 -7.57 -4.79 -3.67
CA ALA A 236 -8.09 -4.77 -2.32
C ALA A 236 -9.52 -5.34 -2.19
N HIS A 237 -10.29 -5.43 -3.28
CA HIS A 237 -11.58 -6.11 -3.30
C HIS A 237 -11.50 -7.57 -2.81
N ARG A 238 -10.31 -8.21 -2.92
CA ARG A 238 -10.07 -9.56 -2.40
C ARG A 238 -10.08 -9.62 -0.87
N MET A 239 -9.88 -8.49 -0.19
CA MET A 239 -9.95 -8.39 1.27
C MET A 239 -11.40 -8.37 1.80
N GLY A 240 -12.39 -8.02 0.96
CA GLY A 240 -13.79 -7.98 1.34
C GLY A 240 -14.37 -9.35 1.79
N GLY A 241 -13.82 -10.45 1.26
CA GLY A 241 -14.21 -11.81 1.64
C GLY A 241 -15.71 -12.10 1.50
N THR A 242 -16.12 -13.32 1.79
CA THR A 242 -17.55 -13.71 1.89
C THR A 242 -18.04 -13.75 3.33
N THR A 243 -17.12 -13.88 4.31
CA THR A 243 -17.36 -13.88 5.75
C THR A 243 -16.20 -13.20 6.47
N ASP A 244 -16.42 -12.69 7.67
CA ASP A 244 -15.41 -12.01 8.49
C ASP A 244 -14.24 -12.92 8.90
N GLN A 245 -14.44 -14.23 8.85
CA GLN A 245 -13.43 -15.24 9.21
C GLN A 245 -12.50 -15.62 8.05
N VAL A 246 -12.72 -15.08 6.86
CA VAL A 246 -11.82 -15.35 5.72
C VAL A 246 -10.43 -14.81 6.01
N ALA A 247 -9.41 -15.62 5.81
CA ALA A 247 -8.01 -15.28 6.10
C ALA A 247 -7.52 -13.98 5.43
N ARG A 248 -8.03 -13.65 4.23
CA ARG A 248 -7.71 -12.39 3.57
C ARG A 248 -8.34 -11.17 4.25
N PHE A 249 -9.56 -11.28 4.78
CA PHE A 249 -10.16 -10.20 5.54
C PHE A 249 -9.41 -9.96 6.85
N ARG A 250 -9.01 -11.03 7.56
CA ARG A 250 -8.15 -10.92 8.75
C ARG A 250 -6.82 -10.25 8.43
N LEU A 251 -6.20 -10.58 7.28
CA LEU A 251 -5.02 -9.89 6.81
C LEU A 251 -5.30 -8.39 6.59
N GLY A 252 -6.38 -8.06 5.88
CA GLY A 252 -6.78 -6.67 5.63
C GLY A 252 -6.99 -5.88 6.92
N GLN A 253 -7.68 -6.46 7.91
CA GLN A 253 -7.89 -5.83 9.23
C GLN A 253 -6.56 -5.58 9.95
N GLY A 254 -5.70 -6.61 10.05
CA GLY A 254 -4.39 -6.47 10.68
C GLY A 254 -3.53 -5.39 10.01
N LEU A 255 -3.48 -5.37 8.67
CA LEU A 255 -2.73 -4.35 7.92
C LEU A 255 -3.32 -2.94 8.12
N ALA A 256 -4.65 -2.81 8.16
CA ALA A 256 -5.31 -1.53 8.37
C ALA A 256 -5.04 -0.93 9.77
N GLU A 257 -4.77 -1.78 10.75
CA GLU A 257 -4.41 -1.40 12.12
C GLU A 257 -2.89 -1.18 12.29
N ALA A 258 -2.07 -1.83 11.45
CA ALA A 258 -0.61 -1.83 11.56
C ALA A 258 0.06 -0.54 11.05
N ALA A 259 -0.66 0.32 10.30
CA ALA A 259 -0.11 1.56 9.77
C ALA A 259 -1.10 2.73 9.90
N PRO A 260 -0.60 3.96 10.13
CA PRO A 260 -1.42 5.16 10.13
C PRO A 260 -1.98 5.46 8.75
N CYS A 261 -1.20 5.28 7.68
CA CYS A 261 -1.62 5.53 6.31
C CYS A 261 -1.93 4.22 5.56
N LEU A 262 -3.01 4.22 4.78
CA LEU A 262 -3.50 3.05 4.05
C LEU A 262 -4.04 3.44 2.67
N LEU A 263 -3.51 2.82 1.63
CA LEU A 263 -4.04 2.90 0.27
C LEU A 263 -4.62 1.55 -0.14
N LEU A 264 -5.88 1.53 -0.50
CA LEU A 264 -6.56 0.37 -1.08
C LEU A 264 -6.75 0.62 -2.58
N LEU A 265 -6.27 -0.27 -3.44
CA LEU A 265 -6.41 -0.16 -4.89
C LEU A 265 -7.38 -1.23 -5.40
N SER A 266 -8.40 -0.82 -6.14
CA SER A 266 -9.31 -1.76 -6.79
C SER A 266 -10.10 -1.10 -7.91
N ALA A 267 -10.04 -1.63 -9.11
CA ALA A 267 -10.88 -1.15 -10.22
C ALA A 267 -12.38 -1.53 -10.07
N THR A 268 -12.65 -2.55 -9.27
CA THR A 268 -14.00 -3.10 -9.05
C THR A 268 -14.30 -3.26 -7.56
N PRO A 269 -14.33 -2.16 -6.79
CA PRO A 269 -14.50 -2.24 -5.34
C PRO A 269 -15.87 -2.81 -4.94
N HIS A 270 -16.92 -2.49 -5.69
CA HIS A 270 -18.27 -3.01 -5.49
C HIS A 270 -18.61 -4.04 -6.55
N GLN A 271 -18.50 -5.34 -6.22
CA GLN A 271 -18.80 -6.46 -7.11
C GLN A 271 -20.27 -6.95 -6.99
N GLY A 272 -21.22 -6.04 -6.79
CA GLY A 272 -22.62 -6.39 -6.57
C GLY A 272 -22.93 -7.00 -5.19
N LYS A 273 -21.97 -7.00 -4.26
CA LYS A 273 -22.09 -7.53 -2.90
C LYS A 273 -21.87 -6.42 -1.88
N THR A 274 -22.93 -5.87 -1.34
CA THR A 274 -22.88 -4.74 -0.39
C THR A 274 -22.07 -5.07 0.87
N ASP A 275 -22.19 -6.29 1.42
CA ASP A 275 -21.44 -6.70 2.59
C ASP A 275 -19.93 -6.77 2.35
N ALA A 276 -19.51 -7.24 1.16
CA ALA A 276 -18.09 -7.29 0.80
C ALA A 276 -17.52 -5.87 0.63
N PHE A 277 -18.30 -4.98 0.05
CA PHE A 277 -17.93 -3.57 -0.10
C PHE A 277 -17.85 -2.86 1.26
N HIS A 278 -18.84 -3.06 2.12
CA HIS A 278 -18.79 -2.53 3.49
C HIS A 278 -17.53 -2.99 4.23
N ARG A 279 -17.22 -4.30 4.21
CA ARG A 279 -15.98 -4.82 4.81
C ARG A 279 -14.73 -4.18 4.23
N LEU A 280 -14.69 -3.91 2.93
CA LEU A 280 -13.57 -3.22 2.29
C LEU A 280 -13.41 -1.79 2.81
N VAL A 281 -14.47 -0.99 2.81
CA VAL A 281 -14.40 0.42 3.25
C VAL A 281 -14.21 0.55 4.76
N SER A 282 -14.67 -0.42 5.55
CA SER A 282 -14.42 -0.44 7.00
C SER A 282 -12.93 -0.62 7.35
N LEU A 283 -12.09 -1.09 6.42
CA LEU A 283 -10.64 -1.09 6.60
C LEU A 283 -10.05 0.33 6.60
N LEU A 284 -10.69 1.26 5.88
CA LEU A 284 -10.25 2.67 5.87
C LEU A 284 -10.62 3.36 7.19
N ASP A 285 -11.85 3.19 7.64
CA ASP A 285 -12.34 3.77 8.89
C ASP A 285 -13.50 2.95 9.48
N LYS A 286 -13.24 2.25 10.57
CA LYS A 286 -14.26 1.44 11.28
C LYS A 286 -15.32 2.32 11.94
N THR A 287 -14.97 3.54 12.33
CA THR A 287 -15.87 4.47 13.01
C THR A 287 -16.83 5.13 12.03
N ALA A 288 -16.33 5.51 10.86
CA ALA A 288 -17.15 6.06 9.78
C ALA A 288 -18.08 5.00 9.17
N PHE A 289 -17.64 3.72 9.12
CA PHE A 289 -18.35 2.61 8.50
C PHE A 289 -18.62 1.45 9.47
N PRO A 290 -19.42 1.65 10.54
CA PRO A 290 -19.69 0.61 11.55
C PRO A 290 -20.60 -0.52 11.04
N ASN A 291 -21.41 -0.28 10.02
CA ASN A 291 -22.32 -1.27 9.43
C ASN A 291 -22.61 -0.97 7.95
N THR A 292 -23.30 -1.86 7.26
CA THR A 292 -23.63 -1.71 5.84
C THR A 292 -24.50 -0.50 5.53
N ALA A 293 -25.39 -0.10 6.45
CA ALA A 293 -26.27 1.06 6.28
C ALA A 293 -25.50 2.40 6.36
N SER A 294 -24.31 2.40 6.98
CA SER A 294 -23.46 3.60 7.05
C SER A 294 -22.74 3.94 5.74
N VAL A 295 -22.73 3.03 4.78
CA VAL A 295 -22.07 3.23 3.48
C VAL A 295 -22.97 4.07 2.58
N SER A 296 -22.83 5.38 2.68
CA SER A 296 -23.48 6.35 1.79
C SER A 296 -22.44 7.04 0.92
N ARG A 297 -22.89 7.67 -0.18
CA ARG A 297 -22.01 8.41 -1.09
C ARG A 297 -21.27 9.52 -0.36
N ASP A 298 -21.97 10.32 0.42
CA ASP A 298 -21.41 11.49 1.12
C ASP A 298 -20.35 11.08 2.15
N ARG A 299 -20.57 9.96 2.86
CA ARG A 299 -19.58 9.44 3.82
C ARG A 299 -18.37 8.80 3.15
N LEU A 300 -18.56 8.27 1.95
CA LEU A 300 -17.49 7.61 1.21
C LEU A 300 -16.59 8.61 0.46
N GLU A 301 -17.14 9.75 0.07
CA GLU A 301 -16.45 10.77 -0.74
C GLU A 301 -15.04 11.15 -0.21
N PRO A 302 -14.83 11.39 1.10
CA PRO A 302 -13.49 11.71 1.62
C PRO A 302 -12.48 10.56 1.53
N TYR A 303 -12.96 9.33 1.37
CA TYR A 303 -12.14 8.12 1.32
C TYR A 303 -11.98 7.54 -0.08
N LEU A 304 -12.58 8.15 -1.10
CA LEU A 304 -12.68 7.57 -2.44
C LEU A 304 -12.09 8.49 -3.50
N ALA A 305 -11.07 8.02 -4.21
CA ALA A 305 -10.65 8.58 -5.49
C ALA A 305 -11.14 7.66 -6.61
N ARG A 306 -12.00 8.17 -7.52
CA ARG A 306 -12.57 7.39 -8.61
C ARG A 306 -12.77 8.21 -9.86
N THR A 307 -12.08 7.82 -10.92
CA THR A 307 -12.24 8.34 -12.28
C THR A 307 -12.72 7.25 -13.22
N GLU A 308 -13.65 7.58 -14.07
CA GLU A 308 -14.13 6.71 -15.15
C GLU A 308 -13.46 7.13 -16.47
N LYS A 309 -13.15 6.18 -17.35
CA LYS A 309 -12.51 6.45 -18.65
C LYS A 309 -13.21 7.53 -19.49
N ARG A 310 -14.54 7.62 -19.38
CA ARG A 310 -15.33 8.64 -20.10
C ARG A 310 -15.07 10.08 -19.62
N HIS A 311 -14.53 10.24 -18.43
CA HIS A 311 -14.21 11.53 -17.81
C HIS A 311 -12.71 11.82 -17.76
N ALA A 312 -11.88 10.85 -18.16
CA ALA A 312 -10.44 11.03 -18.17
C ALA A 312 -10.01 11.91 -19.35
N ILE A 313 -9.27 12.97 -19.03
CA ILE A 313 -8.78 13.97 -19.98
C ILE A 313 -7.25 14.06 -19.93
N ASP A 314 -6.65 14.56 -21.01
CA ASP A 314 -5.24 14.95 -21.07
C ASP A 314 -5.01 16.35 -20.44
N ALA A 315 -3.77 16.83 -20.49
CA ALA A 315 -3.41 18.14 -19.96
C ALA A 315 -4.07 19.31 -20.72
N GLU A 316 -4.43 19.10 -21.97
CA GLU A 316 -5.10 20.06 -22.86
C GLU A 316 -6.63 20.03 -22.71
N GLY A 317 -7.18 19.09 -21.88
CA GLY A 317 -8.61 18.93 -21.65
C GLY A 317 -9.32 18.04 -22.68
N ASN A 318 -8.59 17.35 -23.57
CA ASN A 318 -9.21 16.44 -24.53
C ASN A 318 -9.48 15.07 -23.89
N PRO A 319 -10.58 14.37 -24.30
CA PRO A 319 -10.87 13.03 -23.83
C PRO A 319 -9.74 12.04 -24.19
N LEU A 320 -9.20 11.32 -23.20
CA LEU A 320 -8.16 10.31 -23.39
C LEU A 320 -8.69 9.06 -24.13
N PHE A 321 -9.98 8.78 -24.00
CA PHE A 321 -10.60 7.58 -24.56
C PHE A 321 -11.76 7.92 -25.45
N LYS A 322 -11.84 7.21 -26.58
CA LYS A 322 -13.02 7.30 -27.47
C LYS A 322 -14.24 6.68 -26.77
N PRO A 323 -15.47 7.17 -27.04
CA PRO A 323 -16.69 6.59 -26.50
C PRO A 323 -16.80 5.10 -26.83
N ARG A 324 -17.06 4.28 -25.81
CA ARG A 324 -17.28 2.83 -25.98
C ARG A 324 -18.63 2.60 -26.61
N ARG A 325 -18.63 1.90 -27.75
CA ARG A 325 -19.86 1.39 -28.40
C ARG A 325 -19.91 -0.13 -28.22
N THR A 326 -21.02 -0.63 -27.70
CA THR A 326 -21.24 -2.06 -27.56
C THR A 326 -22.33 -2.47 -28.56
N GLN A 327 -22.03 -3.43 -29.40
CA GLN A 327 -22.99 -4.02 -30.34
C GLN A 327 -23.10 -5.51 -30.06
N LEU A 328 -24.34 -6.00 -30.07
CA LEU A 328 -24.59 -7.43 -30.06
C LEU A 328 -24.29 -7.97 -31.47
N ALA A 329 -23.31 -8.85 -31.57
CA ALA A 329 -22.98 -9.56 -32.81
C ALA A 329 -23.46 -11.02 -32.67
N PRO A 330 -24.71 -11.34 -33.08
CA PRO A 330 -25.20 -12.71 -33.01
C PRO A 330 -24.41 -13.58 -33.98
N VAL A 331 -23.94 -14.73 -33.50
CA VAL A 331 -23.30 -15.73 -34.31
C VAL A 331 -24.33 -16.79 -34.64
N HIS A 332 -24.72 -16.85 -35.91
CA HIS A 332 -25.68 -17.85 -36.40
C HIS A 332 -24.94 -19.07 -36.90
N TRP A 333 -25.40 -20.25 -36.49
CA TRP A 333 -24.95 -21.50 -37.05
C TRP A 333 -25.41 -21.62 -38.51
N ASN A 334 -24.50 -22.00 -39.37
CA ASN A 334 -24.78 -22.36 -40.75
C ASN A 334 -24.21 -23.76 -41.08
N ASP A 335 -24.42 -24.27 -42.30
CA ASP A 335 -24.03 -25.62 -42.70
C ASP A 335 -22.51 -25.87 -42.53
N ARG A 336 -21.68 -24.84 -42.69
CA ARG A 336 -20.23 -24.96 -42.49
C ARG A 336 -19.84 -25.24 -41.03
N HIS A 337 -20.73 -24.93 -40.08
CA HIS A 337 -20.53 -25.13 -38.66
C HIS A 337 -21.23 -26.37 -38.10
N ALA A 338 -21.77 -27.26 -38.97
CA ALA A 338 -22.56 -28.39 -38.52
C ALA A 338 -21.84 -29.29 -37.51
N LEU A 339 -20.58 -29.64 -37.76
CA LEU A 339 -19.76 -30.45 -36.85
C LEU A 339 -19.47 -29.70 -35.53
N GLN A 340 -19.20 -28.40 -35.59
CA GLN A 340 -18.95 -27.59 -34.41
C GLN A 340 -20.22 -27.45 -33.56
N ARG A 341 -21.35 -27.31 -34.16
CA ARG A 341 -22.67 -27.31 -33.52
C ARG A 341 -22.94 -28.63 -32.80
N GLN A 342 -22.72 -29.77 -33.49
CA GLN A 342 -22.88 -31.11 -32.91
C GLN A 342 -21.98 -31.29 -31.69
N LEU A 343 -20.71 -30.86 -31.76
CA LEU A 343 -19.78 -30.90 -30.64
C LEU A 343 -20.26 -30.04 -29.47
N TYR A 344 -20.72 -28.83 -29.75
CA TYR A 344 -21.26 -27.94 -28.75
C TYR A 344 -22.48 -28.53 -28.04
N GLU A 345 -23.44 -29.05 -28.78
CA GLU A 345 -24.65 -29.68 -28.26
C GLU A 345 -24.31 -30.95 -27.44
N ALA A 346 -23.41 -31.79 -27.90
CA ALA A 346 -22.97 -32.99 -27.18
C ALA A 346 -22.28 -32.65 -25.83
N ILE A 347 -21.38 -31.68 -25.85
CA ILE A 347 -20.69 -31.26 -24.63
C ILE A 347 -21.67 -30.55 -23.66
N THR A 348 -22.59 -29.75 -24.16
CA THR A 348 -23.60 -29.09 -23.35
C THR A 348 -24.49 -30.14 -22.66
N GLU A 349 -24.90 -31.17 -23.34
CA GLU A 349 -25.68 -32.26 -22.75
C GLU A 349 -24.88 -33.07 -21.75
N TYR A 350 -23.62 -33.40 -22.06
CA TYR A 350 -22.71 -34.05 -21.11
C TYR A 350 -22.52 -33.26 -19.84
N VAL A 351 -22.29 -31.94 -19.95
CA VAL A 351 -22.15 -31.04 -18.81
C VAL A 351 -23.43 -30.98 -18.01
N ARG A 352 -24.59 -30.91 -18.67
CA ARG A 352 -25.91 -30.85 -18.00
C ARG A 352 -26.17 -32.08 -17.14
N ILE A 353 -25.93 -33.27 -17.70
CA ILE A 353 -26.12 -34.54 -17.00
C ILE A 353 -25.13 -34.67 -15.84
N GLY A 354 -23.85 -34.44 -16.10
CA GLY A 354 -22.80 -34.59 -15.13
C GLY A 354 -22.92 -33.54 -13.98
N TYR A 355 -23.33 -32.32 -14.27
CA TYR A 355 -23.56 -31.29 -13.27
C TYR A 355 -24.70 -31.64 -12.32
N ASN A 356 -25.82 -32.14 -12.89
CA ASN A 356 -26.96 -32.59 -12.10
C ASN A 356 -26.59 -33.80 -11.21
N GLN A 357 -25.78 -34.73 -11.71
CA GLN A 357 -25.27 -35.85 -10.94
C GLN A 357 -24.32 -35.37 -9.82
N ALA A 358 -23.40 -34.44 -10.12
CA ALA A 358 -22.45 -33.88 -9.15
C ALA A 358 -23.18 -33.18 -7.98
N ILE A 359 -24.27 -32.46 -8.26
CA ILE A 359 -25.11 -31.87 -7.22
C ILE A 359 -25.76 -32.93 -6.34
N ARG A 360 -26.35 -34.00 -6.93
CA ARG A 360 -26.97 -35.10 -6.17
C ARG A 360 -25.97 -35.81 -5.27
N GLU A 361 -24.74 -35.99 -5.77
CA GLU A 361 -23.67 -36.69 -5.05
C GLU A 361 -22.87 -35.74 -4.11
N LYS A 362 -23.23 -34.45 -4.02
CA LYS A 362 -22.52 -33.42 -3.25
C LYS A 362 -21.04 -33.25 -3.63
N LYS A 363 -20.68 -33.55 -4.89
CA LYS A 363 -19.32 -33.45 -5.43
C LYS A 363 -19.13 -32.13 -6.20
N ASN A 364 -19.16 -31.00 -5.50
CA ASN A 364 -19.12 -29.65 -6.08
C ASN A 364 -17.90 -29.40 -6.99
N TYR A 365 -16.76 -30.05 -6.75
CA TYR A 365 -15.55 -29.93 -7.59
C TYR A 365 -15.77 -30.48 -9.01
N ILE A 366 -16.57 -31.54 -9.16
CA ILE A 366 -16.93 -32.09 -10.48
C ILE A 366 -17.79 -31.09 -11.24
N GLY A 367 -18.78 -30.50 -10.56
CA GLY A 367 -19.64 -29.44 -11.13
C GLY A 367 -18.81 -28.25 -11.65
N PHE A 368 -17.80 -27.82 -10.89
CA PHE A 368 -16.88 -26.76 -11.33
C PHE A 368 -16.09 -27.12 -12.60
N LEU A 369 -15.53 -28.34 -12.67
CA LEU A 369 -14.80 -28.81 -13.85
C LEU A 369 -15.68 -28.90 -15.09
N LEU A 370 -16.93 -29.29 -14.94
CA LEU A 370 -17.90 -29.35 -16.03
C LEU A 370 -18.26 -27.96 -16.56
N ILE A 371 -18.45 -26.97 -15.69
CA ILE A 371 -18.67 -25.57 -16.09
C ILE A 371 -17.44 -25.02 -16.82
N LEU A 372 -16.22 -25.34 -16.36
CA LEU A 372 -14.99 -24.95 -17.06
C LEU A 372 -14.94 -25.54 -18.45
N MET A 373 -15.30 -26.81 -18.62
CA MET A 373 -15.39 -27.49 -19.90
C MET A 373 -16.37 -26.82 -20.86
N GLN A 374 -17.56 -26.40 -20.37
CA GLN A 374 -18.52 -25.60 -21.15
C GLN A 374 -17.92 -24.27 -21.65
N ARG A 375 -17.16 -23.59 -20.80
CA ARG A 375 -16.48 -22.35 -21.19
C ARG A 375 -15.39 -22.58 -22.24
N LEU A 376 -14.67 -23.68 -22.17
CA LEU A 376 -13.64 -24.03 -23.18
C LEU A 376 -14.25 -24.24 -24.57
N VAL A 377 -15.38 -24.93 -24.65
CA VAL A 377 -16.09 -25.16 -25.92
C VAL A 377 -16.59 -23.87 -26.55
N THR A 378 -17.07 -22.92 -25.72
CA THR A 378 -17.53 -21.61 -26.20
C THR A 378 -16.37 -20.70 -26.60
N SER A 379 -15.14 -20.95 -26.11
CA SER A 379 -13.97 -20.13 -26.43
C SER A 379 -13.22 -20.61 -27.66
N ALA A 380 -12.92 -21.93 -27.76
CA ALA A 380 -12.25 -22.53 -28.90
C ALA A 380 -12.43 -24.08 -28.93
N THR A 381 -12.77 -24.64 -30.07
CA THR A 381 -12.90 -26.07 -30.26
C THR A 381 -11.61 -26.84 -29.93
N ARG A 382 -10.45 -26.28 -30.31
CA ARG A 382 -9.13 -26.86 -30.02
C ARG A 382 -8.82 -26.95 -28.53
N ALA A 383 -9.23 -25.95 -27.75
CA ALA A 383 -9.05 -25.96 -26.28
C ALA A 383 -9.82 -27.12 -25.63
N SER A 384 -11.01 -27.43 -26.14
CA SER A 384 -11.83 -28.54 -25.67
C SER A 384 -11.20 -29.88 -25.96
N VAL A 385 -10.70 -30.09 -27.19
CA VAL A 385 -10.01 -31.32 -27.61
C VAL A 385 -8.78 -31.56 -26.73
N THR A 386 -7.90 -30.58 -26.62
CA THR A 386 -6.68 -30.68 -25.79
C THR A 386 -6.99 -30.98 -24.31
N SER A 387 -8.09 -30.48 -23.79
CA SER A 387 -8.51 -30.74 -22.40
C SER A 387 -9.08 -32.14 -22.20
N LEU A 388 -9.71 -32.71 -23.24
CA LEU A 388 -10.23 -34.08 -23.23
C LEU A 388 -9.12 -35.13 -23.40
N GLU A 389 -8.12 -34.85 -24.25
CA GLU A 389 -6.97 -35.72 -24.48
C GLU A 389 -6.06 -35.85 -23.25
N ARG A 390 -6.02 -34.87 -22.38
CA ARG A 390 -5.21 -34.87 -21.16
C ARG A 390 -5.90 -35.52 -19.94
N ARG A 391 -7.10 -36.04 -20.10
CA ARG A 391 -7.84 -36.79 -19.09
C ARG A 391 -7.69 -38.31 -19.27
#